data_d14d56fd26844b847722726c87b51141
#
_entry.id   d14d56fd26844b847722726c87b51141
#
_cell.length_a   1.000
_cell.length_b   1.000
_cell.length_c   1.000
_cell.angle_alpha   90.00
_cell.angle_beta   90.00
_cell.angle_gamma   90.00
#
_symmetry.space_group_name_H-M   'P 1'
#
loop_
_entity.id
_entity.type
_entity.pdbx_description
1 polymer ?
#
loop_
_entity_poly.entity_id
_entity_poly.type
_entity_poly.pdbx_seq_one_letter_code
_entity_poly.pdbx_strand_id
1 'polypeptide(L)'
;SENVNFRNKKLDESNRSDNLGIDITTFIDKRKSSISSSNLQRENLDILIEKCVETTKHTPEDEFNALPDKDLLATEIKDLKLYDESHFENEKKIEYLKRLEDSASSNNKIINTESSFSEYKSNFILANSHGFSKGYKSSSFTASSVTVAKDEKSMQRDYEFSSRCHLKDIKNAEDLGIMAADQTIRKLNPKKIGSEKISIIFDKRIAKGILNTFASAISSSAISRGTSFLKDKINQKIFSNNISIFDKPDLLKGVGSRNFDTEGGKTDTLKLVDNGLLKHYL
;
A
#
# COMPACT_ATOMS: atom_id res chain seq x y z
N SER A 1 15.47 3.43 2.96
CA SER A 1 14.61 4.29 2.14
C SER A 1 15.30 5.60 1.83
N GLU A 2 15.03 6.15 0.65
CA GLU A 2 15.49 7.47 0.23
C GLU A 2 14.32 8.26 -0.34
N ASN A 3 14.30 9.57 -0.05
CA ASN A 3 13.26 10.46 -0.54
C ASN A 3 13.87 11.82 -0.91
N VAL A 4 13.49 12.35 -2.08
CA VAL A 4 13.88 13.67 -2.56
C VAL A 4 12.62 14.45 -2.90
N ASN A 5 12.48 15.62 -2.34
CA ASN A 5 11.36 16.53 -2.56
C ASN A 5 11.82 17.80 -3.28
N PHE A 6 11.02 18.22 -4.24
CA PHE A 6 11.17 19.46 -4.99
C PHE A 6 9.92 20.31 -4.81
N ARG A 7 10.14 21.62 -4.76
CA ARG A 7 9.06 22.61 -4.75
C ARG A 7 9.46 23.81 -5.59
N ASN A 8 8.63 24.13 -6.59
CA ASN A 8 8.86 25.25 -7.49
C ASN A 8 10.29 25.24 -8.08
N LYS A 9 10.70 24.10 -8.63
CA LYS A 9 11.98 23.84 -9.29
C LYS A 9 13.21 23.93 -8.39
N LYS A 10 13.03 23.89 -7.07
CA LYS A 10 14.12 23.90 -6.09
C LYS A 10 14.07 22.64 -5.24
N LEU A 11 15.25 22.15 -4.89
CA LEU A 11 15.36 21.09 -3.89
C LEU A 11 14.83 21.62 -2.56
N ASP A 12 13.82 20.95 -2.02
CA ASP A 12 13.22 21.26 -0.72
C ASP A 12 13.84 20.37 0.38
N GLU A 13 13.91 19.09 0.12
CA GLU A 13 14.40 18.12 1.11
C GLU A 13 15.01 16.90 0.42
N SER A 14 16.04 16.30 1.05
CA SER A 14 16.60 15.01 0.66
C SER A 14 16.94 14.20 1.92
N ASN A 15 16.25 13.07 2.08
CA ASN A 15 16.35 12.23 3.27
C ASN A 15 16.76 10.81 2.89
N ARG A 16 17.58 10.22 3.77
CA ARG A 16 17.91 8.79 3.75
C ARG A 16 17.68 8.19 5.13
N SER A 17 17.06 7.03 5.18
CA SER A 17 16.85 6.26 6.41
C SER A 17 17.14 4.79 6.16
N ASP A 18 17.99 4.21 6.97
CA ASP A 18 18.26 2.78 7.02
C ASP A 18 17.83 2.27 8.40
N ASN A 19 16.83 1.39 8.41
CA ASN A 19 16.27 0.86 9.64
C ASN A 19 16.38 -0.67 9.65
N LEU A 20 16.74 -1.20 10.80
CA LEU A 20 16.70 -2.62 11.11
C LEU A 20 15.86 -2.78 12.36
N GLY A 21 14.95 -3.76 12.36
CA GLY A 21 14.07 -4.00 13.50
C GLY A 21 13.63 -5.45 13.58
N ILE A 22 13.14 -5.83 14.75
CA ILE A 22 12.51 -7.10 15.02
C ILE A 22 11.17 -6.87 15.69
N ASP A 23 10.17 -7.63 15.27
CA ASP A 23 8.87 -7.76 15.92
C ASP A 23 8.76 -9.18 16.49
N ILE A 24 8.56 -9.26 17.79
CA ILE A 24 8.40 -10.54 18.51
C ILE A 24 6.95 -10.65 18.93
N THR A 25 6.28 -11.73 18.53
CA THR A 25 4.92 -12.02 18.95
C THR A 25 4.89 -13.35 19.71
N THR A 26 4.25 -13.36 20.86
CA THR A 26 4.07 -14.57 21.68
C THR A 26 2.58 -14.90 21.80
N PHE A 27 2.30 -16.21 21.78
CA PHE A 27 0.98 -16.79 21.98
C PHE A 27 1.03 -17.77 23.16
N ILE A 28 0.16 -17.59 24.17
CA ILE A 28 0.05 -18.43 25.37
C ILE A 28 -1.44 -18.54 25.72
N ASP A 29 -2.00 -19.74 25.74
CA ASP A 29 -3.37 -20.00 26.16
C ASP A 29 -4.40 -19.05 25.54
N LYS A 30 -4.39 -18.92 24.21
CA LYS A 30 -5.27 -17.99 23.46
C LYS A 30 -5.05 -16.50 23.75
N ARG A 31 -3.93 -16.15 24.36
CA ARG A 31 -3.50 -14.77 24.61
C ARG A 31 -2.38 -14.42 23.64
N LYS A 32 -2.30 -13.16 23.27
CA LYS A 32 -1.31 -12.66 22.30
C LYS A 32 -0.77 -11.33 22.77
N SER A 33 0.53 -11.14 22.65
CA SER A 33 1.15 -9.82 22.69
C SER A 33 2.28 -9.72 21.69
N SER A 34 2.66 -8.49 21.35
CA SER A 34 3.76 -8.21 20.44
C SER A 34 4.61 -7.07 20.99
N ILE A 35 5.91 -7.14 20.76
CA ILE A 35 6.86 -6.11 21.11
C ILE A 35 7.84 -5.91 19.94
N SER A 36 8.20 -4.65 19.68
CA SER A 36 9.12 -4.28 18.59
C SER A 36 10.37 -3.65 19.14
N SER A 37 11.52 -3.85 18.48
CA SER A 37 12.77 -3.20 18.81
C SER A 37 13.64 -2.96 17.58
N SER A 38 14.39 -1.86 17.60
CA SER A 38 15.52 -1.61 16.69
C SER A 38 16.87 -2.01 17.29
N ASN A 39 16.94 -2.33 18.59
CA ASN A 39 18.14 -2.84 19.23
C ASN A 39 18.16 -4.38 19.17
N LEU A 40 19.03 -4.92 18.31
CA LEU A 40 19.15 -6.37 18.05
C LEU A 40 20.31 -7.02 18.84
N GLN A 41 20.88 -6.35 19.84
CA GLN A 41 21.86 -6.97 20.72
C GLN A 41 21.20 -8.12 21.50
N ARG A 42 21.94 -9.21 21.65
CA ARG A 42 21.38 -10.46 22.22
C ARG A 42 20.80 -10.24 23.62
N GLU A 43 21.52 -9.53 24.47
CA GLU A 43 21.09 -9.23 25.85
C GLU A 43 19.77 -8.46 25.89
N ASN A 44 19.58 -7.54 24.93
CA ASN A 44 18.31 -6.81 24.80
C ASN A 44 17.18 -7.71 24.27
N LEU A 45 17.47 -8.60 23.33
CA LEU A 45 16.47 -9.52 22.78
C LEU A 45 15.97 -10.49 23.85
N ASP A 46 16.85 -11.02 24.71
CA ASP A 46 16.47 -11.90 25.82
C ASP A 46 15.49 -11.18 26.79
N ILE A 47 15.80 -9.93 27.15
CA ILE A 47 14.91 -9.12 28.00
C ILE A 47 13.56 -8.84 27.31
N LEU A 48 13.57 -8.59 26.00
CA LEU A 48 12.34 -8.32 25.24
C LEU A 48 11.47 -9.57 25.13
N ILE A 49 12.07 -10.74 24.94
CA ILE A 49 11.34 -12.02 24.91
C ILE A 49 10.66 -12.26 26.26
N GLU A 50 11.39 -12.11 27.37
CA GLU A 50 10.84 -12.27 28.72
C GLU A 50 9.68 -11.30 28.98
N LYS A 51 9.84 -10.01 28.61
CA LYS A 51 8.76 -9.01 28.71
C LYS A 51 7.56 -9.35 27.86
N CYS A 52 7.79 -9.81 26.62
CA CYS A 52 6.70 -10.20 25.71
C CYS A 52 5.91 -11.38 26.29
N VAL A 53 6.60 -12.42 26.77
CA VAL A 53 5.98 -13.58 27.42
C VAL A 53 5.17 -13.15 28.65
N GLU A 54 5.75 -12.33 29.53
CA GLU A 54 5.06 -11.86 30.74
C GLU A 54 3.82 -11.01 30.39
N THR A 55 3.95 -10.10 29.43
CA THR A 55 2.82 -9.31 28.96
C THR A 55 1.71 -10.20 28.41
N THR A 56 2.06 -11.24 27.64
CA THR A 56 1.08 -12.16 27.05
C THR A 56 0.22 -12.86 28.11
N LYS A 57 0.80 -13.24 29.24
CA LYS A 57 0.05 -13.89 30.34
C LYS A 57 -1.06 -13.00 30.92
N HIS A 58 -0.94 -11.69 30.76
CA HIS A 58 -1.87 -10.70 31.31
C HIS A 58 -2.83 -10.10 30.29
N THR A 59 -2.71 -10.46 29.00
CA THR A 59 -3.67 -10.00 27.96
C THR A 59 -4.97 -10.82 28.03
N PRO A 60 -6.10 -10.26 27.58
CA PRO A 60 -7.34 -11.02 27.46
C PRO A 60 -7.20 -12.20 26.51
N GLU A 61 -7.96 -13.26 26.78
CA GLU A 61 -8.07 -14.39 25.87
C GLU A 61 -8.94 -14.02 24.66
N ASP A 62 -8.54 -14.53 23.49
CA ASP A 62 -9.34 -14.52 22.27
C ASP A 62 -9.17 -15.90 21.61
N GLU A 63 -10.28 -16.58 21.37
CA GLU A 63 -10.29 -17.94 20.83
C GLU A 63 -9.55 -18.08 19.48
N PHE A 64 -9.42 -16.99 18.73
CA PHE A 64 -8.74 -16.92 17.45
C PHE A 64 -7.23 -16.64 17.55
N ASN A 65 -6.71 -16.34 18.74
CA ASN A 65 -5.28 -16.12 18.93
C ASN A 65 -4.51 -17.44 18.88
N ALA A 66 -3.91 -17.74 17.74
CA ALA A 66 -3.05 -18.89 17.53
C ALA A 66 -2.09 -18.65 16.37
N LEU A 67 -1.02 -19.44 16.29
CA LEU A 67 -0.26 -19.59 15.05
C LEU A 67 -1.09 -20.39 14.04
N PRO A 68 -0.94 -20.15 12.72
CA PRO A 68 -1.61 -20.96 11.71
C PRO A 68 -1.16 -22.42 11.81
N ASP A 69 -2.06 -23.33 11.44
CA ASP A 69 -1.74 -24.75 11.34
C ASP A 69 -0.61 -24.97 10.33
N LYS A 70 0.22 -25.97 10.55
CA LYS A 70 1.43 -26.21 9.74
C LYS A 70 1.15 -26.46 8.27
N ASP A 71 0.03 -27.06 7.94
CA ASP A 71 -0.43 -27.35 6.58
C ASP A 71 -0.92 -26.10 5.82
N LEU A 72 -1.22 -25.02 6.54
CA LEU A 72 -1.57 -23.71 5.97
C LEU A 72 -0.35 -22.83 5.66
N LEU A 73 0.84 -23.21 6.17
CA LEU A 73 2.07 -22.43 5.97
C LEU A 73 2.57 -22.53 4.52
N ALA A 74 3.12 -21.44 4.02
CA ALA A 74 3.69 -21.38 2.68
C ALA A 74 4.94 -22.27 2.60
N THR A 75 4.92 -23.27 1.74
CA THR A 75 6.04 -24.20 1.50
C THR A 75 7.02 -23.67 0.46
N GLU A 76 6.54 -22.91 -0.50
CA GLU A 76 7.33 -22.39 -1.63
C GLU A 76 7.34 -20.86 -1.63
N ILE A 77 8.45 -20.30 -2.11
CA ILE A 77 8.61 -18.88 -2.41
C ILE A 77 8.69 -18.71 -3.92
N LYS A 78 7.65 -18.12 -4.52
CA LYS A 78 7.62 -17.81 -5.96
C LYS A 78 8.51 -16.61 -6.25
N ASP A 79 9.20 -16.64 -7.39
CA ASP A 79 9.92 -15.44 -7.87
C ASP A 79 8.94 -14.46 -8.54
N LEU A 80 8.32 -13.63 -7.74
CA LEU A 80 7.35 -12.61 -8.18
C LEU A 80 8.04 -11.36 -8.76
N LYS A 81 9.37 -11.33 -8.87
CA LYS A 81 10.14 -10.17 -9.33
C LYS A 81 9.82 -8.90 -8.54
N LEU A 82 9.73 -9.02 -7.21
CA LEU A 82 9.38 -7.89 -6.33
C LEU A 82 10.55 -6.97 -6.02
N TYR A 83 11.77 -7.38 -6.35
CA TYR A 83 12.99 -6.66 -6.01
C TYR A 83 13.79 -6.26 -7.24
N ASP A 84 14.20 -5.01 -7.26
CA ASP A 84 15.13 -4.42 -8.21
C ASP A 84 16.39 -3.96 -7.46
N GLU A 85 17.55 -4.49 -7.85
CA GLU A 85 18.84 -4.11 -7.27
C GLU A 85 19.30 -2.72 -7.69
N SER A 86 18.72 -2.16 -8.76
CA SER A 86 19.08 -0.83 -9.26
C SER A 86 19.03 0.19 -8.15
N HIS A 87 20.05 1.04 -8.11
CA HIS A 87 20.08 2.22 -7.27
C HIS A 87 19.93 3.46 -8.17
N PHE A 88 19.02 4.36 -7.77
CA PHE A 88 18.84 5.60 -8.47
C PHE A 88 19.59 6.69 -7.73
N GLU A 89 20.76 7.08 -8.28
CA GLU A 89 21.62 8.10 -7.69
C GLU A 89 20.86 9.39 -7.39
N ASN A 90 21.23 10.07 -6.31
CA ASN A 90 20.53 11.27 -5.84
C ASN A 90 20.50 12.38 -6.90
N GLU A 91 21.61 12.57 -7.64
CA GLU A 91 21.70 13.52 -8.74
C GLU A 91 20.70 13.21 -9.86
N LYS A 92 20.50 11.93 -10.17
CA LYS A 92 19.52 11.48 -11.18
C LYS A 92 18.08 11.67 -10.69
N LYS A 93 17.81 11.49 -9.38
CA LYS A 93 16.50 11.81 -8.78
C LYS A 93 16.20 13.30 -8.93
N ILE A 94 17.18 14.13 -8.63
CA ILE A 94 17.11 15.60 -8.78
C ILE A 94 16.86 15.98 -10.24
N GLU A 95 17.60 15.41 -11.19
CA GLU A 95 17.41 15.68 -12.62
C GLU A 95 16.02 15.23 -13.09
N TYR A 96 15.56 14.07 -12.67
CA TYR A 96 14.22 13.59 -12.97
C TYR A 96 13.14 14.55 -12.45
N LEU A 97 13.26 15.01 -11.20
CA LEU A 97 12.30 15.92 -10.57
C LEU A 97 12.33 17.32 -11.22
N LYS A 98 13.49 17.81 -11.68
CA LYS A 98 13.57 19.07 -12.46
C LYS A 98 12.78 18.95 -13.76
N ARG A 99 13.00 17.91 -14.56
CA ARG A 99 12.28 17.66 -15.81
C ARG A 99 10.77 17.52 -15.57
N LEU A 100 10.40 16.83 -14.48
CA LEU A 100 9.01 16.66 -14.08
C LEU A 100 8.34 18.01 -13.76
N GLU A 101 8.98 18.87 -12.95
CA GLU A 101 8.42 20.18 -12.62
C GLU A 101 8.46 21.17 -13.79
N ASP A 102 9.47 21.09 -14.66
CA ASP A 102 9.53 21.90 -15.88
C ASP A 102 8.35 21.59 -16.80
N SER A 103 8.04 20.32 -16.99
CA SER A 103 6.89 19.90 -17.80
C SER A 103 5.56 20.22 -17.12
N ALA A 104 5.45 20.01 -15.80
CA ALA A 104 4.25 20.35 -15.04
C ALA A 104 3.95 21.86 -15.05
N SER A 105 4.99 22.69 -15.00
CA SER A 105 4.85 24.16 -15.00
C SER A 105 4.85 24.79 -16.39
N SER A 106 4.81 24.01 -17.47
CA SER A 106 4.81 24.51 -18.84
C SER A 106 3.55 25.33 -19.20
N ASN A 107 2.44 25.09 -18.51
CA ASN A 107 1.20 25.85 -18.69
C ASN A 107 1.13 27.02 -17.70
N ASN A 108 0.86 28.22 -18.20
CA ASN A 108 0.83 29.46 -17.42
C ASN A 108 -0.25 29.52 -16.33
N LYS A 109 -1.24 28.61 -16.35
CA LYS A 109 -2.24 28.45 -15.28
C LYS A 109 -1.68 27.73 -14.06
N ILE A 110 -0.58 26.99 -14.18
CA ILE A 110 0.07 26.33 -13.05
C ILE A 110 0.92 27.36 -12.31
N ILE A 111 0.57 27.60 -11.06
CA ILE A 111 1.22 28.61 -10.19
C ILE A 111 2.12 27.98 -9.13
N ASN A 112 2.00 26.68 -8.87
CA ASN A 112 2.82 25.96 -7.89
C ASN A 112 2.96 24.49 -8.30
N THR A 113 4.15 23.94 -8.08
CA THR A 113 4.47 22.52 -8.25
C THR A 113 5.19 22.01 -7.00
N GLU A 114 4.86 20.78 -6.61
CA GLU A 114 5.56 20.02 -5.57
C GLU A 114 5.70 18.59 -6.05
N SER A 115 6.92 18.11 -6.10
CA SER A 115 7.22 16.79 -6.66
C SER A 115 8.13 16.00 -5.74
N SER A 116 7.99 14.69 -5.74
CA SER A 116 8.82 13.81 -4.94
C SER A 116 9.23 12.56 -5.70
N PHE A 117 10.41 12.05 -5.34
CA PHE A 117 10.86 10.73 -5.75
C PHE A 117 11.29 9.95 -4.51
N SER A 118 10.65 8.81 -4.29
CA SER A 118 10.94 7.90 -3.17
C SER A 118 11.44 6.56 -3.69
N GLU A 119 12.50 6.07 -3.07
CA GLU A 119 13.05 4.72 -3.25
C GLU A 119 12.96 3.99 -1.91
N TYR A 120 12.29 2.84 -1.90
CA TYR A 120 12.18 1.98 -0.75
C TYR A 120 12.65 0.58 -1.10
N LYS A 121 13.53 0.01 -0.28
CA LYS A 121 13.97 -1.38 -0.37
C LYS A 121 13.80 -2.05 0.98
N SER A 122 13.32 -3.27 0.97
CA SER A 122 13.08 -4.06 2.17
C SER A 122 13.61 -5.47 1.99
N ASN A 123 14.13 -6.01 3.07
CA ASN A 123 14.38 -7.44 3.25
C ASN A 123 13.56 -7.88 4.45
N PHE A 124 12.54 -8.68 4.22
CA PHE A 124 11.62 -9.17 5.24
C PHE A 124 11.85 -10.65 5.49
N ILE A 125 11.96 -11.03 6.75
CA ILE A 125 12.10 -12.42 7.20
C ILE A 125 11.04 -12.66 8.27
N LEU A 126 10.30 -13.75 8.14
CA LEU A 126 9.36 -14.25 9.14
C LEU A 126 9.77 -15.66 9.58
N ALA A 127 9.77 -15.87 10.88
CA ALA A 127 9.96 -17.19 11.46
C ALA A 127 8.95 -17.42 12.59
N ASN A 128 8.51 -18.66 12.78
CA ASN A 128 7.63 -19.04 13.88
C ASN A 128 7.98 -20.42 14.45
N SER A 129 7.45 -20.73 15.62
CA SER A 129 7.70 -22.00 16.32
C SER A 129 7.08 -23.25 15.67
N HIS A 130 6.20 -23.09 14.65
CA HIS A 130 5.69 -24.20 13.84
C HIS A 130 6.67 -24.64 12.74
N GLY A 131 7.87 -24.03 12.69
CA GLY A 131 8.95 -24.38 11.77
C GLY A 131 8.96 -23.54 10.48
N PHE A 132 8.13 -22.53 10.37
CA PHE A 132 8.22 -21.58 9.26
C PHE A 132 9.44 -20.66 9.45
N SER A 133 10.26 -20.52 8.41
CA SER A 133 11.37 -19.57 8.37
C SER A 133 11.65 -19.22 6.92
N LYS A 134 11.07 -18.13 6.45
CA LYS A 134 11.17 -17.67 5.08
C LYS A 134 11.20 -16.15 5.01
N GLY A 135 11.73 -15.64 3.88
CA GLY A 135 11.78 -14.21 3.64
C GLY A 135 11.79 -13.89 2.15
N TYR A 136 11.63 -12.62 1.85
CA TYR A 136 11.77 -12.09 0.51
C TYR A 136 12.21 -10.64 0.55
N LYS A 137 12.84 -10.21 -0.54
CA LYS A 137 13.17 -8.80 -0.76
C LYS A 137 12.08 -8.14 -1.60
N SER A 138 11.86 -6.86 -1.35
CA SER A 138 10.98 -6.02 -2.18
C SER A 138 11.56 -4.63 -2.37
N SER A 139 11.20 -3.99 -3.46
CA SER A 139 11.53 -2.60 -3.76
C SER A 139 10.30 -1.86 -4.24
N SER A 140 10.30 -0.55 -4.03
CA SER A 140 9.29 0.36 -4.54
C SER A 140 9.95 1.67 -4.92
N PHE A 141 9.73 2.07 -6.15
CA PHE A 141 10.11 3.38 -6.67
C PHE A 141 8.82 4.15 -6.91
N THR A 142 8.72 5.36 -6.39
CA THR A 142 7.52 6.19 -6.53
C THR A 142 7.92 7.60 -6.89
N ALA A 143 7.41 8.08 -8.01
CA ALA A 143 7.49 9.47 -8.42
C ALA A 143 6.10 10.09 -8.36
N SER A 144 5.98 11.29 -7.83
CA SER A 144 4.71 12.01 -7.77
C SER A 144 4.88 13.50 -8.06
N SER A 145 3.83 14.10 -8.57
CA SER A 145 3.74 15.55 -8.73
C SER A 145 2.36 16.04 -8.31
N VAL A 146 2.36 17.06 -7.49
CA VAL A 146 1.18 17.83 -7.09
C VAL A 146 1.29 19.18 -7.75
N THR A 147 0.22 19.63 -8.40
CA THR A 147 0.17 20.93 -9.06
C THR A 147 -1.00 21.75 -8.55
N VAL A 148 -0.81 23.07 -8.54
CA VAL A 148 -1.87 24.05 -8.24
C VAL A 148 -2.06 24.92 -9.46
N ALA A 149 -3.29 24.93 -9.98
CA ALA A 149 -3.68 25.81 -11.07
C ALA A 149 -4.58 26.94 -10.55
N LYS A 150 -4.46 28.09 -11.16
CA LYS A 150 -5.28 29.27 -10.85
C LYS A 150 -5.71 29.97 -12.15
N ASP A 151 -6.93 30.45 -12.15
CA ASP A 151 -7.46 31.44 -13.11
C ASP A 151 -8.13 32.59 -12.34
N GLU A 152 -8.83 33.46 -13.07
CA GLU A 152 -9.51 34.62 -12.48
C GLU A 152 -10.59 34.26 -11.46
N LYS A 153 -11.18 33.05 -11.57
CA LYS A 153 -12.39 32.63 -10.82
C LYS A 153 -12.12 31.57 -9.78
N SER A 154 -11.06 30.79 -9.95
CA SER A 154 -10.84 29.60 -9.10
C SER A 154 -9.37 29.24 -8.97
N MET A 155 -9.07 28.52 -7.89
CA MET A 155 -7.81 27.83 -7.65
C MET A 155 -8.11 26.37 -7.36
N GLN A 156 -7.39 25.47 -8.04
CA GLN A 156 -7.58 24.03 -7.92
C GLN A 156 -6.24 23.31 -7.75
N ARG A 157 -6.31 22.16 -7.12
CA ARG A 157 -5.16 21.27 -6.88
C ARG A 157 -5.48 19.86 -7.34
N ASP A 158 -4.51 19.23 -7.98
CA ASP A 158 -4.55 17.79 -8.26
C ASP A 158 -3.14 17.22 -8.28
N TYR A 159 -3.03 15.91 -8.51
CA TYR A 159 -1.76 15.19 -8.52
C TYR A 159 -1.77 14.05 -9.54
N GLU A 160 -0.59 13.60 -9.89
CA GLU A 160 -0.36 12.31 -10.58
C GLU A 160 0.84 11.61 -9.95
N PHE A 161 0.88 10.29 -10.03
CA PHE A 161 2.00 9.51 -9.52
C PHE A 161 2.24 8.24 -10.34
N SER A 162 3.45 7.71 -10.22
CA SER A 162 3.85 6.41 -10.73
C SER A 162 4.55 5.65 -9.61
N SER A 163 4.06 4.44 -9.26
CA SER A 163 4.69 3.57 -8.27
C SER A 163 4.93 2.19 -8.87
N ARG A 164 6.17 1.68 -8.80
CA ARG A 164 6.59 0.43 -9.43
C ARG A 164 7.61 -0.29 -8.57
N CYS A 165 7.66 -1.62 -8.65
CA CYS A 165 8.72 -2.41 -8.03
C CYS A 165 10.08 -2.20 -8.71
N HIS A 166 10.12 -1.88 -9.99
CA HIS A 166 11.34 -1.72 -10.76
C HIS A 166 11.50 -0.27 -11.25
N LEU A 167 12.71 0.27 -11.11
CA LEU A 167 13.05 1.64 -11.51
C LEU A 167 12.74 1.91 -12.99
N LYS A 168 13.08 0.96 -13.87
CA LYS A 168 12.84 1.10 -15.32
C LYS A 168 11.38 1.16 -15.74
N ASP A 169 10.47 0.74 -14.86
CA ASP A 169 9.03 0.70 -15.13
C ASP A 169 8.32 1.99 -14.64
N ILE A 170 9.06 2.93 -14.01
CA ILE A 170 8.56 4.26 -13.63
C ILE A 170 8.26 5.07 -14.90
N LYS A 171 7.16 5.82 -14.91
CA LYS A 171 6.83 6.77 -15.99
C LYS A 171 7.96 7.77 -16.17
N ASN A 172 8.16 8.25 -17.39
CA ASN A 172 9.08 9.34 -17.60
C ASN A 172 8.60 10.64 -16.90
N ALA A 173 9.53 11.53 -16.63
CA ALA A 173 9.27 12.73 -15.84
C ALA A 173 8.29 13.67 -16.54
N GLU A 174 8.48 13.85 -17.85
CA GLU A 174 7.70 14.79 -18.67
C GLU A 174 6.24 14.36 -18.74
N ASP A 175 5.96 13.08 -19.04
CA ASP A 175 4.58 12.58 -19.10
C ASP A 175 3.89 12.73 -17.76
N LEU A 176 4.59 12.43 -16.64
CA LEU A 176 4.03 12.53 -15.31
C LEU A 176 3.68 13.98 -14.96
N GLY A 177 4.55 14.94 -15.29
CA GLY A 177 4.33 16.36 -15.06
C GLY A 177 3.17 16.92 -15.89
N ILE A 178 3.14 16.61 -17.18
CA ILE A 178 2.03 17.01 -18.07
C ILE A 178 0.71 16.46 -17.56
N MET A 179 0.66 15.18 -17.20
CA MET A 179 -0.57 14.55 -16.69
C MET A 179 -1.05 15.22 -15.39
N ALA A 180 -0.15 15.56 -14.46
CA ALA A 180 -0.51 16.27 -13.23
C ALA A 180 -1.10 17.65 -13.53
N ALA A 181 -0.45 18.42 -14.41
CA ALA A 181 -0.92 19.75 -14.83
C ALA A 181 -2.29 19.70 -15.51
N ASP A 182 -2.46 18.81 -16.50
CA ASP A 182 -3.72 18.65 -17.23
C ASP A 182 -4.89 18.32 -16.32
N GLN A 183 -4.68 17.42 -15.36
CA GLN A 183 -5.71 17.04 -14.41
C GLN A 183 -6.12 18.22 -13.52
N THR A 184 -5.15 19.01 -13.08
CA THR A 184 -5.41 20.18 -12.24
C THR A 184 -6.16 21.27 -13.01
N ILE A 185 -5.73 21.55 -14.25
CA ILE A 185 -6.34 22.56 -15.12
C ILE A 185 -7.80 22.19 -15.44
N ARG A 186 -8.10 20.91 -15.68
CA ARG A 186 -9.48 20.43 -15.92
C ARG A 186 -10.43 20.70 -14.76
N LYS A 187 -9.93 20.88 -13.55
CA LYS A 187 -10.74 21.20 -12.37
C LYS A 187 -11.07 22.69 -12.24
N LEU A 188 -10.44 23.57 -13.01
CA LEU A 188 -10.74 24.99 -12.95
C LEU A 188 -12.20 25.27 -13.35
N ASN A 189 -12.74 26.37 -12.82
CA ASN A 189 -14.13 26.80 -13.00
C ASN A 189 -15.17 25.74 -12.57
N PRO A 190 -15.10 25.20 -11.34
CA PRO A 190 -16.06 24.23 -10.85
C PRO A 190 -17.46 24.85 -10.81
N LYS A 191 -18.47 24.08 -11.19
CA LYS A 191 -19.87 24.47 -11.09
C LYS A 191 -20.52 23.77 -9.91
N LYS A 192 -21.34 24.49 -9.14
CA LYS A 192 -22.21 23.89 -8.14
C LYS A 192 -23.41 23.26 -8.86
N ILE A 193 -23.76 22.05 -8.48
CA ILE A 193 -24.99 21.37 -8.88
C ILE A 193 -25.91 21.25 -7.69
N GLY A 194 -27.21 21.19 -7.93
CA GLY A 194 -28.21 20.95 -6.89
C GLY A 194 -28.15 19.53 -6.34
N SER A 195 -28.94 19.25 -5.30
CA SER A 195 -29.12 17.90 -4.78
C SER A 195 -30.06 17.13 -5.73
N GLU A 196 -29.55 16.12 -6.40
CA GLU A 196 -30.28 15.34 -7.40
C GLU A 196 -29.97 13.84 -7.27
N LYS A 197 -30.91 13.01 -7.74
CA LYS A 197 -30.67 11.57 -7.90
C LYS A 197 -30.24 11.31 -9.33
N ILE A 198 -28.91 11.15 -9.52
CA ILE A 198 -28.29 10.99 -10.83
C ILE A 198 -27.38 9.76 -10.88
N SER A 199 -27.08 9.31 -12.09
CA SER A 199 -26.03 8.32 -12.31
C SER A 199 -24.65 8.97 -12.13
N ILE A 200 -23.74 8.28 -11.45
CA ILE A 200 -22.38 8.77 -11.15
C ILE A 200 -21.38 7.90 -11.90
N ILE A 201 -20.46 8.53 -12.62
CA ILE A 201 -19.29 7.89 -13.21
C ILE A 201 -18.07 8.27 -12.37
N PHE A 202 -17.42 7.27 -11.79
CA PHE A 202 -16.19 7.47 -11.03
C PHE A 202 -14.97 7.48 -11.95
N ASP A 203 -14.12 8.51 -11.84
CA ASP A 203 -12.81 8.51 -12.48
C ASP A 203 -12.00 7.28 -12.03
N LYS A 204 -11.18 6.70 -12.93
CA LYS A 204 -10.37 5.50 -12.67
C LYS A 204 -9.49 5.60 -11.42
N ARG A 205 -9.03 6.80 -11.07
CA ARG A 205 -8.19 7.04 -9.89
C ARG A 205 -8.98 6.92 -8.58
N ILE A 206 -10.27 7.27 -8.62
CA ILE A 206 -11.16 7.23 -7.45
C ILE A 206 -11.88 5.89 -7.37
N ALA A 207 -12.15 5.24 -8.50
CA ALA A 207 -12.87 3.97 -8.58
C ALA A 207 -12.21 2.86 -7.72
N LYS A 208 -10.89 2.87 -7.58
CA LYS A 208 -10.19 1.96 -6.65
C LYS A 208 -10.61 2.12 -5.19
N GLY A 209 -11.08 3.31 -4.79
CA GLY A 209 -11.60 3.57 -3.44
C GLY A 209 -12.84 2.75 -3.13
N ILE A 210 -13.67 2.43 -4.14
CA ILE A 210 -14.83 1.55 -3.99
C ILE A 210 -14.37 0.14 -3.64
N LEU A 211 -13.32 -0.36 -4.31
CA LEU A 211 -12.73 -1.67 -3.99
C LEU A 211 -12.12 -1.70 -2.60
N ASN A 212 -11.44 -0.64 -2.18
CA ASN A 212 -10.89 -0.54 -0.82
C ASN A 212 -12.01 -0.54 0.24
N THR A 213 -13.10 0.18 0.00
CA THR A 213 -14.28 0.18 0.90
C THR A 213 -14.89 -1.22 0.97
N PHE A 214 -15.02 -1.89 -0.17
CA PHE A 214 -15.49 -3.27 -0.22
C PHE A 214 -14.55 -4.22 0.54
N ALA A 215 -13.24 -4.19 0.29
CA ALA A 215 -12.26 -5.01 0.99
C ALA A 215 -12.30 -4.79 2.51
N SER A 216 -12.41 -3.53 2.96
CA SER A 216 -12.58 -3.21 4.39
C SER A 216 -13.87 -3.79 4.97
N ALA A 217 -14.96 -3.76 4.20
CA ALA A 217 -16.25 -4.30 4.66
C ALA A 217 -16.27 -5.84 4.75
N ILE A 218 -15.47 -6.54 3.94
CA ILE A 218 -15.36 -8.00 3.98
C ILE A 218 -14.16 -8.50 4.81
N SER A 219 -13.43 -7.61 5.49
CA SER A 219 -12.33 -8.04 6.35
C SER A 219 -12.84 -8.86 7.53
N SER A 220 -12.15 -9.96 7.86
CA SER A 220 -12.49 -10.87 8.98
C SER A 220 -12.68 -10.09 10.28
N SER A 221 -11.85 -9.08 10.52
CA SER A 221 -11.95 -8.20 11.69
C SER A 221 -13.26 -7.39 11.74
N ALA A 222 -13.74 -6.86 10.61
CA ALA A 222 -15.02 -6.13 10.57
C ALA A 222 -16.22 -7.08 10.71
N ILE A 223 -16.12 -8.27 10.13
CA ILE A 223 -17.15 -9.31 10.22
C ILE A 223 -17.28 -9.84 11.65
N SER A 224 -16.16 -10.20 12.29
CA SER A 224 -16.12 -10.71 13.67
C SER A 224 -16.69 -9.70 14.66
N ARG A 225 -16.28 -8.44 14.56
CA ARG A 225 -16.83 -7.35 15.42
C ARG A 225 -18.27 -6.98 15.12
N GLY A 226 -18.89 -7.53 14.07
CA GLY A 226 -20.27 -7.19 13.69
C GLY A 226 -20.46 -5.77 13.17
N THR A 227 -19.39 -5.09 12.75
CA THR A 227 -19.42 -3.69 12.27
C THR A 227 -19.65 -3.58 10.77
N SER A 228 -19.62 -4.72 10.04
CA SER A 228 -19.82 -4.74 8.59
C SER A 228 -21.28 -4.95 8.21
N PHE A 229 -21.76 -4.15 7.25
CA PHE A 229 -23.06 -4.37 6.58
C PHE A 229 -23.08 -5.62 5.66
N LEU A 230 -21.92 -6.22 5.41
CA LEU A 230 -21.78 -7.46 4.63
C LEU A 230 -21.67 -8.72 5.51
N LYS A 231 -21.78 -8.58 6.83
CA LYS A 231 -21.91 -9.73 7.73
C LYS A 231 -23.08 -10.61 7.29
N ASP A 232 -22.90 -11.93 7.30
CA ASP A 232 -23.89 -12.95 6.95
C ASP A 232 -24.41 -12.86 5.48
N LYS A 233 -23.58 -12.24 4.58
CA LYS A 233 -23.91 -12.09 3.16
C LYS A 233 -23.22 -13.09 2.23
N ILE A 234 -22.51 -14.09 2.76
CA ILE A 234 -21.91 -15.16 1.94
C ILE A 234 -22.99 -15.84 1.09
N ASN A 235 -22.68 -16.05 -0.20
CA ASN A 235 -23.55 -16.57 -1.25
C ASN A 235 -24.79 -15.69 -1.56
N GLN A 236 -24.86 -14.48 -1.02
CA GLN A 236 -25.90 -13.53 -1.40
C GLN A 236 -25.39 -12.60 -2.50
N LYS A 237 -26.34 -12.11 -3.30
CA LYS A 237 -26.06 -11.15 -4.38
C LYS A 237 -25.85 -9.77 -3.80
N ILE A 238 -24.64 -9.22 -3.97
CA ILE A 238 -24.25 -7.90 -3.50
C ILE A 238 -23.88 -6.94 -4.63
N PHE A 239 -23.60 -7.47 -5.83
CA PHE A 239 -23.35 -6.72 -7.06
C PHE A 239 -24.17 -7.27 -8.22
N SER A 240 -24.14 -6.60 -9.36
CA SER A 240 -24.73 -7.10 -10.60
C SER A 240 -23.99 -8.34 -11.12
N ASN A 241 -24.67 -9.18 -11.93
CA ASN A 241 -24.12 -10.47 -12.39
C ASN A 241 -22.88 -10.36 -13.28
N ASN A 242 -22.59 -9.19 -13.82
CA ASN A 242 -21.39 -8.94 -14.64
C ASN A 242 -20.15 -8.56 -13.83
N ILE A 243 -20.22 -8.57 -12.49
CA ILE A 243 -19.11 -8.19 -11.61
C ILE A 243 -18.55 -9.44 -10.94
N SER A 244 -17.25 -9.67 -11.15
CA SER A 244 -16.44 -10.63 -10.39
C SER A 244 -15.20 -9.91 -9.86
N ILE A 245 -14.85 -10.18 -8.58
CA ILE A 245 -13.73 -9.55 -7.89
C ILE A 245 -12.80 -10.64 -7.38
N PHE A 246 -11.51 -10.48 -7.64
CA PHE A 246 -10.46 -11.41 -7.23
C PHE A 246 -9.44 -10.69 -6.36
N ASP A 247 -8.98 -11.33 -5.30
CA ASP A 247 -7.71 -11.04 -4.64
C ASP A 247 -6.61 -11.88 -5.27
N LYS A 248 -5.57 -11.23 -5.79
CA LYS A 248 -4.44 -11.88 -6.47
C LYS A 248 -3.14 -11.46 -5.82
N PRO A 249 -2.66 -12.20 -4.82
CA PRO A 249 -1.45 -11.85 -4.08
C PRO A 249 -0.15 -12.10 -4.85
N ASP A 250 -0.18 -12.80 -5.99
CA ASP A 250 0.99 -13.32 -6.72
C ASP A 250 1.18 -12.68 -8.11
N LEU A 251 0.76 -11.44 -8.28
CA LEU A 251 1.03 -10.71 -9.53
C LEU A 251 2.52 -10.40 -9.67
N LEU A 252 3.10 -10.76 -10.82
CA LEU A 252 4.47 -10.40 -11.16
C LEU A 252 4.68 -8.89 -11.07
N LYS A 253 5.73 -8.45 -10.35
CA LYS A 253 6.04 -7.03 -10.11
C LYS A 253 4.87 -6.23 -9.50
N GLY A 254 3.92 -6.91 -8.88
CA GLY A 254 2.81 -6.22 -8.19
C GLY A 254 3.31 -5.57 -6.91
N VAL A 255 3.10 -4.25 -6.76
CA VAL A 255 3.56 -3.50 -5.56
C VAL A 255 2.95 -4.04 -4.26
N GLY A 256 1.75 -4.64 -4.33
CA GLY A 256 1.08 -5.27 -3.19
C GLY A 256 1.24 -6.79 -3.15
N SER A 257 2.00 -7.40 -4.07
CA SER A 257 2.15 -8.85 -4.11
C SER A 257 3.08 -9.37 -3.01
N ARG A 258 2.82 -10.59 -2.55
CA ARG A 258 3.56 -11.24 -1.47
C ARG A 258 3.51 -12.76 -1.61
N ASN A 259 4.50 -13.44 -1.08
CA ASN A 259 4.60 -14.90 -1.13
C ASN A 259 3.86 -15.61 0.02
N PHE A 260 3.65 -14.92 1.11
CA PHE A 260 2.94 -15.39 2.30
C PHE A 260 2.38 -14.18 3.06
N ASP A 261 1.42 -14.41 3.92
CA ASP A 261 0.83 -13.38 4.77
C ASP A 261 1.71 -13.07 6.00
N THR A 262 1.23 -12.22 6.89
CA THR A 262 1.96 -11.80 8.10
C THR A 262 2.12 -12.90 9.15
N GLU A 263 1.49 -14.05 8.97
CA GLU A 263 1.58 -15.21 9.87
C GLU A 263 2.35 -16.37 9.22
N GLY A 264 2.77 -16.24 7.97
CA GLY A 264 3.45 -17.27 7.19
C GLY A 264 2.48 -18.16 6.40
N GLY A 265 1.21 -17.82 6.40
CA GLY A 265 0.17 -18.54 5.67
C GLY A 265 0.34 -18.42 4.15
N LYS A 266 0.01 -19.50 3.46
CA LYS A 266 0.03 -19.57 2.00
C LYS A 266 -0.95 -18.56 1.39
N THR A 267 -0.50 -17.83 0.41
CA THR A 267 -1.35 -16.91 -0.35
C THR A 267 -1.77 -17.53 -1.68
N ASP A 268 -3.07 -17.56 -1.93
CA ASP A 268 -3.66 -18.04 -3.19
C ASP A 268 -4.62 -16.99 -3.75
N THR A 269 -4.92 -17.10 -5.06
CA THR A 269 -5.94 -16.26 -5.67
C THR A 269 -7.31 -16.61 -5.10
N LEU A 270 -7.98 -15.65 -4.47
CA LEU A 270 -9.34 -15.80 -3.97
C LEU A 270 -10.34 -15.09 -4.87
N LYS A 271 -11.41 -15.77 -5.23
CA LYS A 271 -12.55 -15.17 -5.91
C LYS A 271 -13.53 -14.62 -4.87
N LEU A 272 -13.36 -13.36 -4.49
CA LEU A 272 -14.16 -12.71 -3.45
C LEU A 272 -15.61 -12.52 -3.86
N VAL A 273 -15.83 -12.17 -5.12
CA VAL A 273 -17.17 -12.05 -5.73
C VAL A 273 -17.19 -12.83 -7.03
N ASP A 274 -18.22 -13.65 -7.22
CA ASP A 274 -18.47 -14.40 -8.43
C ASP A 274 -19.84 -14.07 -9.03
N ASN A 275 -19.85 -13.44 -10.20
CA ASN A 275 -21.08 -13.02 -10.88
C ASN A 275 -22.07 -12.31 -9.93
N GLY A 276 -21.56 -11.37 -9.14
CA GLY A 276 -22.30 -10.59 -8.17
C GLY A 276 -22.54 -11.24 -6.81
N LEU A 277 -22.21 -12.52 -6.63
CA LEU A 277 -22.37 -13.25 -5.37
C LEU A 277 -21.11 -13.13 -4.51
N LEU A 278 -21.24 -12.73 -3.26
CA LEU A 278 -20.14 -12.74 -2.29
C LEU A 278 -19.74 -14.18 -1.97
N LYS A 279 -18.46 -14.54 -2.17
CA LYS A 279 -17.96 -15.91 -1.96
C LYS A 279 -17.07 -16.07 -0.75
N HIS A 280 -16.23 -15.08 -0.47
CA HIS A 280 -15.26 -15.14 0.62
C HIS A 280 -15.18 -13.82 1.38
N TYR A 281 -14.89 -13.88 2.65
CA TYR A 281 -14.35 -12.79 3.45
C TYR A 281 -12.82 -12.77 3.33
N LEU A 282 -12.19 -11.63 3.67
CA LEU A 282 -10.73 -11.45 3.71
C LEU A 282 -10.22 -11.52 5.15
#